data_7fbadfdc898255285e17064718b100b8
#
_entry.id   7fbadfdc898255285e17064718b100b8
#
_cell.length_a   1.000
_cell.length_b   1.000
_cell.length_c   1.000
_cell.angle_alpha   90.00
_cell.angle_beta   90.00
_cell.angle_gamma   90.00
#
_symmetry.space_group_name_H-M   'P 1'
#
loop_
_entity.id
_entity.type
_entity.pdbx_description
1 polymer ?
#
loop_
_entity_poly.entity_id
_entity_poly.type
_entity_poly.pdbx_seq_one_letter_code
_entity_poly.pdbx_strand_id
1 'polypeptide(L)'
;MKNFRTLLLIAILTLGFNTVQAQVKVGHISTDLLISLMPETVALNAELEKLSKTYESELKAEEAKLEAKLKKYQAEQASQTDEVNQQRGVEVQQDQQNLYQASQVAREDITKKRNEKLKPILEKAKKAIDAIATEQGYTYVLEASTLIVANGTDLLSSVKAKLGIQ
;
A
#
# COMPACT_ATOMS: atom_id res chain seq x y z
N MET A 1 64.04 36.13 -19.46
CA MET A 1 63.17 35.11 -20.08
C MET A 1 62.95 33.85 -19.21
N LYS A 2 63.91 33.47 -18.34
CA LYS A 2 63.71 32.35 -17.40
C LYS A 2 62.61 32.57 -16.38
N ASN A 3 62.49 33.76 -15.82
CA ASN A 3 61.48 34.09 -14.78
C ASN A 3 60.04 34.17 -15.32
N PHE A 4 59.86 34.47 -16.58
CA PHE A 4 58.55 34.48 -17.22
C PHE A 4 57.95 33.09 -17.43
N ARG A 5 58.83 32.11 -17.79
CA ARG A 5 58.42 30.71 -17.89
C ARG A 5 58.06 30.10 -16.57
N THR A 6 58.75 30.48 -15.47
CA THR A 6 58.47 30.00 -14.13
C THR A 6 57.13 30.60 -13.59
N LEU A 7 56.86 31.87 -13.86
CA LEU A 7 55.60 32.53 -13.54
C LEU A 7 54.39 31.92 -14.28
N LEU A 8 54.59 31.56 -15.55
CA LEU A 8 53.56 30.89 -16.36
C LEU A 8 53.25 29.49 -15.85
N LEU A 9 54.25 28.73 -15.41
CA LEU A 9 54.07 27.40 -14.80
C LEU A 9 53.36 27.44 -13.46
N ILE A 10 53.61 28.47 -12.63
CA ILE A 10 52.92 28.68 -11.35
C ILE A 10 51.46 29.06 -11.59
N ALA A 11 51.17 29.92 -12.60
CA ALA A 11 49.84 30.32 -12.96
C ALA A 11 48.99 29.12 -13.47
N ILE A 12 49.58 28.16 -14.18
CA ILE A 12 48.88 26.94 -14.62
C ILE A 12 48.63 26.00 -13.47
N LEU A 13 49.52 25.89 -12.48
CA LEU A 13 49.32 25.05 -11.30
C LEU A 13 48.22 25.56 -10.34
N THR A 14 48.01 26.88 -10.27
CA THR A 14 46.96 27.48 -9.41
C THR A 14 45.57 27.44 -10.01
N LEU A 15 45.42 27.25 -11.30
CA LEU A 15 44.14 27.07 -12.02
C LEU A 15 43.59 25.64 -11.99
N GLY A 16 44.39 24.65 -11.56
CA GLY A 16 44.04 23.25 -11.63
C GLY A 16 43.33 22.65 -10.43
N PHE A 17 43.15 23.33 -9.33
CA PHE A 17 42.55 22.76 -8.09
C PHE A 17 41.18 23.37 -7.77
N ASN A 18 40.33 23.56 -8.75
CA ASN A 18 38.92 23.61 -8.44
C ASN A 18 38.44 22.15 -8.27
N THR A 19 38.57 21.60 -7.05
CA THR A 19 37.83 20.42 -6.67
C THR A 19 36.36 20.81 -6.69
N VAL A 20 35.69 20.47 -7.80
CA VAL A 20 34.22 20.49 -7.84
C VAL A 20 33.79 19.40 -6.84
N GLN A 21 33.58 19.81 -5.59
CA GLN A 21 32.85 18.98 -4.66
C GLN A 21 31.46 18.85 -5.26
N ALA A 22 31.17 17.70 -5.84
CA ALA A 22 29.81 17.36 -6.25
C ALA A 22 28.95 17.41 -4.99
N GLN A 23 28.25 18.51 -4.79
CA GLN A 23 27.36 18.69 -3.64
C GLN A 23 26.28 17.62 -3.74
N VAL A 24 26.24 16.70 -2.79
CA VAL A 24 25.23 15.64 -2.72
C VAL A 24 23.86 16.30 -2.61
N LYS A 25 23.07 16.19 -3.66
CA LYS A 25 21.72 16.75 -3.68
C LYS A 25 20.75 15.76 -3.06
N VAL A 26 20.10 16.17 -1.98
CA VAL A 26 19.14 15.36 -1.22
C VAL A 26 17.77 16.01 -1.32
N GLY A 27 16.76 15.21 -1.62
CA GLY A 27 15.35 15.58 -1.55
C GLY A 27 14.59 14.67 -0.62
N HIS A 28 13.32 14.94 -0.40
CA HIS A 28 12.43 14.07 0.34
C HIS A 28 11.06 14.00 -0.34
N ILE A 29 10.30 12.97 -0.01
CA ILE A 29 8.92 12.79 -0.47
C ILE A 29 8.14 11.96 0.55
N SER A 30 6.86 12.24 0.72
CA SER A 30 5.94 11.33 1.40
C SER A 30 5.40 10.31 0.41
N THR A 31 5.93 9.09 0.44
CA THR A 31 5.48 8.01 -0.46
C THR A 31 4.06 7.58 -0.13
N ASP A 32 3.67 7.56 1.14
CA ASP A 32 2.31 7.23 1.57
C ASP A 32 1.30 8.25 1.02
N LEU A 33 1.62 9.54 1.10
CA LEU A 33 0.77 10.58 0.54
C LEU A 33 0.68 10.48 -0.99
N LEU A 34 1.82 10.28 -1.67
CA LEU A 34 1.83 10.06 -3.12
C LEU A 34 0.93 8.90 -3.52
N ILE A 35 1.11 7.73 -2.88
CA ILE A 35 0.35 6.51 -3.18
C ILE A 35 -1.14 6.74 -2.91
N SER A 36 -1.51 7.42 -1.84
CA SER A 36 -2.91 7.70 -1.50
C SER A 36 -3.60 8.59 -2.54
N LEU A 37 -2.84 9.47 -3.21
CA LEU A 37 -3.34 10.37 -4.25
C LEU A 37 -3.38 9.73 -5.65
N MET A 38 -2.78 8.55 -5.85
CA MET A 38 -2.80 7.87 -7.13
C MET A 38 -4.22 7.39 -7.50
N PRO A 39 -4.71 7.66 -8.71
CA PRO A 39 -6.04 7.23 -9.14
C PRO A 39 -6.27 5.73 -9.02
N GLU A 40 -5.22 4.94 -9.25
CA GLU A 40 -5.26 3.49 -9.11
C GLU A 40 -5.50 3.06 -7.66
N THR A 41 -4.95 3.79 -6.68
CA THR A 41 -5.18 3.53 -5.24
C THR A 41 -6.61 3.87 -4.86
N VAL A 42 -7.13 4.99 -5.35
CA VAL A 42 -8.53 5.39 -5.12
C VAL A 42 -9.48 4.34 -5.70
N ALA A 43 -9.23 3.88 -6.93
CA ALA A 43 -10.02 2.84 -7.57
C ALA A 43 -9.93 1.50 -6.83
N LEU A 44 -8.72 1.11 -6.38
CA LEU A 44 -8.51 -0.10 -5.58
C LEU A 44 -9.29 -0.04 -4.26
N ASN A 45 -9.24 1.07 -3.55
CA ASN A 45 -9.97 1.23 -2.29
C ASN A 45 -11.48 1.11 -2.49
N ALA A 46 -12.02 1.72 -3.56
CA ALA A 46 -13.44 1.61 -3.90
C ALA A 46 -13.84 0.16 -4.26
N GLU A 47 -12.98 -0.56 -4.99
CA GLU A 47 -13.19 -1.98 -5.32
C GLU A 47 -13.20 -2.87 -4.07
N LEU A 48 -12.21 -2.66 -3.18
CA LEU A 48 -12.12 -3.43 -1.92
C LEU A 48 -13.29 -3.13 -0.99
N GLU A 49 -13.76 -1.87 -0.93
CA GLU A 49 -14.93 -1.50 -0.15
C GLU A 49 -16.20 -2.21 -0.68
N LYS A 50 -16.38 -2.22 -2.00
CA LYS A 50 -17.51 -2.93 -2.64
C LYS A 50 -17.45 -4.43 -2.33
N LEU A 51 -16.27 -5.04 -2.43
CA LEU A 51 -16.06 -6.46 -2.14
C LEU A 51 -16.37 -6.77 -0.67
N SER A 52 -15.89 -5.91 0.26
CA SER A 52 -16.18 -6.04 1.69
C SER A 52 -17.69 -6.02 1.96
N LYS A 53 -18.41 -5.05 1.39
CA LYS A 53 -19.88 -4.97 1.51
C LYS A 53 -20.59 -6.21 0.94
N THR A 54 -20.07 -6.77 -0.14
CA THR A 54 -20.63 -8.02 -0.70
C THR A 54 -20.49 -9.17 0.30
N TYR A 55 -19.26 -9.39 0.82
CA TYR A 55 -19.02 -10.44 1.82
C TYR A 55 -19.81 -10.22 3.11
N GLU A 56 -19.89 -8.98 3.60
CA GLU A 56 -20.71 -8.65 4.77
C GLU A 56 -22.19 -9.03 4.56
N SER A 57 -22.73 -8.73 3.37
CA SER A 57 -24.12 -9.09 3.03
C SER A 57 -24.32 -10.59 2.96
N GLU A 58 -23.39 -11.33 2.33
CA GLU A 58 -23.43 -12.78 2.22
C GLU A 58 -23.34 -13.45 3.59
N LEU A 59 -22.38 -13.05 4.42
CA LEU A 59 -22.20 -13.59 5.77
C LEU A 59 -23.43 -13.32 6.66
N LYS A 60 -23.98 -12.10 6.57
CA LYS A 60 -25.20 -11.76 7.30
C LYS A 60 -26.42 -12.57 6.86
N ALA A 61 -26.52 -12.90 5.57
CA ALA A 61 -27.60 -13.76 5.07
C ALA A 61 -27.45 -15.21 5.59
N GLU A 62 -26.20 -15.74 5.64
CA GLU A 62 -25.95 -17.07 6.20
C GLU A 62 -26.17 -17.11 7.71
N GLU A 63 -25.77 -16.06 8.44
CA GLU A 63 -26.06 -15.92 9.88
C GLU A 63 -27.57 -15.91 10.16
N ALA A 64 -28.35 -15.16 9.37
CA ALA A 64 -29.81 -15.14 9.50
C ALA A 64 -30.46 -16.51 9.24
N LYS A 65 -29.93 -17.28 8.26
CA LYS A 65 -30.39 -18.65 7.99
C LYS A 65 -30.09 -19.58 9.17
N LEU A 66 -28.89 -19.48 9.73
CA LEU A 66 -28.50 -20.25 10.91
C LEU A 66 -29.36 -19.92 12.13
N GLU A 67 -29.61 -18.64 12.37
CA GLU A 67 -30.49 -18.19 13.45
C GLU A 67 -31.93 -18.74 13.28
N ALA A 68 -32.48 -18.67 12.06
CA ALA A 68 -33.80 -19.21 11.76
C ALA A 68 -33.85 -20.73 11.96
N LYS A 69 -32.78 -21.44 11.55
CA LYS A 69 -32.65 -22.92 11.77
C LYS A 69 -32.63 -23.25 13.26
N LEU A 70 -31.82 -22.51 14.04
CA LEU A 70 -31.77 -22.69 15.50
C LEU A 70 -33.13 -22.49 16.17
N LYS A 71 -33.82 -21.37 15.84
CA LYS A 71 -35.18 -21.10 16.37
C LYS A 71 -36.16 -22.24 16.03
N LYS A 72 -36.12 -22.70 14.77
CA LYS A 72 -36.96 -23.83 14.34
C LYS A 72 -36.65 -25.10 15.13
N TYR A 73 -35.38 -25.48 15.22
CA TYR A 73 -34.99 -26.73 15.94
C TYR A 73 -35.34 -26.67 17.43
N GLN A 74 -35.18 -25.50 18.04
CA GLN A 74 -35.58 -25.26 19.43
C GLN A 74 -37.09 -25.43 19.65
N ALA A 75 -37.91 -24.87 18.75
CA ALA A 75 -39.38 -24.99 18.84
C ALA A 75 -39.87 -26.41 18.63
N GLU A 76 -39.19 -27.19 17.79
CA GLU A 76 -39.59 -28.60 17.47
C GLU A 76 -38.93 -29.65 18.38
N GLN A 77 -38.03 -29.30 19.27
CA GLN A 77 -37.18 -30.20 20.05
C GLN A 77 -38.01 -31.25 20.81
N ALA A 78 -39.08 -30.84 21.47
CA ALA A 78 -39.93 -31.71 22.27
C ALA A 78 -40.77 -32.72 21.44
N SER A 79 -40.92 -32.48 20.14
CA SER A 79 -41.68 -33.30 19.21
C SER A 79 -40.82 -34.24 18.38
N GLN A 80 -39.50 -34.21 18.57
CA GLN A 80 -38.53 -35.04 17.82
C GLN A 80 -37.90 -36.13 18.71
N THR A 81 -37.33 -37.13 18.07
CA THR A 81 -36.56 -38.17 18.79
C THR A 81 -35.19 -37.64 19.21
N ASP A 82 -34.54 -38.32 20.17
CA ASP A 82 -33.21 -37.93 20.65
C ASP A 82 -32.17 -38.03 19.52
N GLU A 83 -32.29 -39.04 18.64
CA GLU A 83 -31.39 -39.19 17.49
C GLU A 83 -31.51 -38.03 16.51
N VAL A 84 -32.73 -37.56 16.23
CA VAL A 84 -32.98 -36.39 15.36
C VAL A 84 -32.44 -35.13 16.00
N ASN A 85 -32.64 -34.94 17.30
CA ASN A 85 -32.13 -33.78 18.01
C ASN A 85 -30.59 -33.79 18.05
N GLN A 86 -29.96 -34.96 18.20
CA GLN A 86 -28.50 -35.10 18.12
C GLN A 86 -27.98 -34.74 16.73
N GLN A 87 -28.61 -35.24 15.65
CA GLN A 87 -28.23 -34.90 14.27
C GLN A 87 -28.35 -33.39 13.98
N ARG A 88 -29.45 -32.75 14.45
CA ARG A 88 -29.67 -31.34 14.36
C ARG A 88 -28.59 -30.52 15.08
N GLY A 89 -28.12 -31.00 16.24
CA GLY A 89 -26.99 -30.44 16.96
C GLY A 89 -25.70 -30.44 16.15
N VAL A 90 -25.38 -31.57 15.52
CA VAL A 90 -24.21 -31.69 14.64
C VAL A 90 -24.33 -30.77 13.42
N GLU A 91 -25.52 -30.72 12.79
CA GLU A 91 -25.76 -29.84 11.64
C GLU A 91 -25.54 -28.35 11.99
N VAL A 92 -26.09 -27.91 13.12
CA VAL A 92 -25.88 -26.54 13.59
C VAL A 92 -24.41 -26.25 13.85
N GLN A 93 -23.69 -27.15 14.47
CA GLN A 93 -22.25 -27.02 14.71
C GLN A 93 -21.48 -26.93 13.40
N GLN A 94 -21.84 -27.72 12.39
CA GLN A 94 -21.24 -27.65 11.06
C GLN A 94 -21.52 -26.30 10.38
N ASP A 95 -22.76 -25.84 10.43
CA ASP A 95 -23.12 -24.54 9.84
C ASP A 95 -22.37 -23.37 10.52
N GLN A 96 -22.19 -23.42 11.84
CA GLN A 96 -21.36 -22.43 12.57
C GLN A 96 -19.90 -22.47 12.11
N GLN A 97 -19.33 -23.67 11.92
CA GLN A 97 -17.98 -23.82 11.41
C GLN A 97 -17.86 -23.29 9.98
N ASN A 98 -18.83 -23.58 9.13
CA ASN A 98 -18.86 -23.11 7.75
C ASN A 98 -18.93 -21.56 7.70
N LEU A 99 -19.77 -20.94 8.53
CA LEU A 99 -19.86 -19.49 8.63
C LEU A 99 -18.54 -18.86 9.09
N TYR A 100 -17.91 -19.47 10.09
CA TYR A 100 -16.58 -19.03 10.55
C TYR A 100 -15.54 -19.12 9.43
N GLN A 101 -15.47 -20.27 8.73
CA GLN A 101 -14.55 -20.45 7.62
C GLN A 101 -14.82 -19.47 6.48
N ALA A 102 -16.08 -19.24 6.11
CA ALA A 102 -16.45 -18.27 5.09
C ALA A 102 -15.97 -16.86 5.46
N SER A 103 -16.07 -16.47 6.74
CA SER A 103 -15.58 -15.17 7.21
C SER A 103 -14.05 -15.05 7.11
N GLN A 104 -13.30 -16.12 7.37
CA GLN A 104 -11.84 -16.13 7.21
C GLN A 104 -11.45 -16.04 5.74
N VAL A 105 -12.07 -16.84 4.87
CA VAL A 105 -11.83 -16.83 3.43
C VAL A 105 -12.11 -15.43 2.84
N ALA A 106 -13.19 -14.77 3.26
CA ALA A 106 -13.52 -13.42 2.83
C ALA A 106 -12.41 -12.40 3.19
N ARG A 107 -11.89 -12.46 4.42
CA ARG A 107 -10.81 -11.60 4.88
C ARG A 107 -9.49 -11.84 4.13
N GLU A 108 -9.18 -13.12 3.92
CA GLU A 108 -7.99 -13.53 3.18
C GLU A 108 -8.06 -13.08 1.72
N ASP A 109 -9.21 -13.22 1.06
CA ASP A 109 -9.40 -12.78 -0.32
C ASP A 109 -9.25 -11.25 -0.47
N ILE A 110 -9.84 -10.46 0.45
CA ILE A 110 -9.67 -9.00 0.48
C ILE A 110 -8.19 -8.65 0.64
N THR A 111 -7.48 -9.30 1.57
CA THR A 111 -6.06 -9.04 1.83
C THR A 111 -5.20 -9.42 0.63
N LYS A 112 -5.46 -10.57 0.04
CA LYS A 112 -4.76 -11.06 -1.16
C LYS A 112 -4.95 -10.09 -2.33
N LYS A 113 -6.18 -9.72 -2.64
CA LYS A 113 -6.50 -8.76 -3.72
C LYS A 113 -5.85 -7.40 -3.50
N ARG A 114 -5.87 -6.92 -2.24
CA ARG A 114 -5.15 -5.68 -1.89
C ARG A 114 -3.68 -5.79 -2.25
N ASN A 115 -3.00 -6.82 -1.76
CA ASN A 115 -1.55 -6.98 -1.95
C ASN A 115 -1.19 -7.15 -3.43
N GLU A 116 -1.95 -7.94 -4.18
CA GLU A 116 -1.74 -8.17 -5.61
C GLU A 116 -1.87 -6.88 -6.42
N LYS A 117 -2.89 -6.07 -6.12
CA LYS A 117 -3.16 -4.83 -6.86
C LYS A 117 -2.33 -3.64 -6.37
N LEU A 118 -1.93 -3.62 -5.09
CA LEU A 118 -1.08 -2.56 -4.55
C LEU A 118 0.36 -2.65 -5.10
N LYS A 119 0.88 -3.85 -5.31
CA LYS A 119 2.25 -4.06 -5.78
C LYS A 119 2.57 -3.26 -7.05
N PRO A 120 1.82 -3.34 -8.16
CA PRO A 120 2.12 -2.55 -9.36
C PRO A 120 1.98 -1.04 -9.14
N ILE A 121 1.12 -0.59 -8.21
CA ILE A 121 0.97 0.82 -7.85
C ILE A 121 2.25 1.33 -7.17
N LEU A 122 2.79 0.57 -6.21
CA LEU A 122 4.06 0.87 -5.54
C LEU A 122 5.23 0.93 -6.54
N GLU A 123 5.28 -0.01 -7.47
CA GLU A 123 6.31 -0.02 -8.52
C GLU A 123 6.20 1.20 -9.45
N LYS A 124 4.98 1.61 -9.82
CA LYS A 124 4.73 2.81 -10.62
C LYS A 124 5.16 4.07 -9.87
N ALA A 125 4.80 4.20 -8.59
CA ALA A 125 5.22 5.31 -7.73
C ALA A 125 6.75 5.38 -7.64
N LYS A 126 7.41 4.25 -7.35
CA LYS A 126 8.87 4.17 -7.27
C LYS A 126 9.54 4.61 -8.57
N LYS A 127 9.09 4.11 -9.72
CA LYS A 127 9.63 4.50 -11.04
C LYS A 127 9.50 6.00 -11.30
N ALA A 128 8.39 6.61 -10.90
CA ALA A 128 8.19 8.04 -11.06
C ALA A 128 9.12 8.87 -10.14
N ILE A 129 9.34 8.42 -8.91
CA ILE A 129 10.29 9.04 -7.98
C ILE A 129 11.71 8.93 -8.52
N ASP A 130 12.14 7.73 -8.95
CA ASP A 130 13.47 7.48 -9.53
C ASP A 130 13.71 8.36 -10.78
N ALA A 131 12.70 8.50 -11.63
CA ALA A 131 12.79 9.34 -12.83
C ALA A 131 12.98 10.81 -12.47
N ILE A 132 12.21 11.36 -11.55
CA ILE A 132 12.34 12.75 -11.08
C ILE A 132 13.68 12.96 -10.36
N ALA A 133 14.11 12.00 -9.53
CA ALA A 133 15.41 12.07 -8.88
C ALA A 133 16.54 12.17 -9.91
N THR A 134 16.51 11.34 -10.94
CA THR A 134 17.50 11.32 -12.01
C THR A 134 17.45 12.62 -12.86
N GLU A 135 16.25 13.02 -13.31
CA GLU A 135 16.05 14.22 -14.14
C GLU A 135 16.52 15.49 -13.43
N GLN A 136 16.34 15.58 -12.12
CA GLN A 136 16.67 16.75 -11.31
C GLN A 136 18.03 16.64 -10.60
N GLY A 137 18.77 15.53 -10.79
CA GLY A 137 20.11 15.34 -10.24
C GLY A 137 20.15 15.11 -8.72
N TYR A 138 19.12 14.52 -8.14
CA TYR A 138 19.15 14.09 -6.75
C TYR A 138 19.95 12.80 -6.58
N THR A 139 20.85 12.80 -5.62
CA THR A 139 21.63 11.60 -5.23
C THR A 139 20.82 10.71 -4.30
N TYR A 140 20.02 11.32 -3.42
CA TYR A 140 19.15 10.62 -2.47
C TYR A 140 17.78 11.29 -2.41
N VAL A 141 16.75 10.45 -2.31
CA VAL A 141 15.38 10.86 -1.96
C VAL A 141 14.99 10.09 -0.70
N LEU A 142 14.69 10.83 0.36
CA LEU A 142 14.38 10.28 1.67
C LEU A 142 12.86 10.25 1.88
N GLU A 143 12.39 9.26 2.65
CA GLU A 143 11.00 9.22 3.08
C GLU A 143 10.74 10.33 4.10
N ALA A 144 9.78 11.20 3.83
CA ALA A 144 9.49 12.37 4.66
C ALA A 144 9.07 12.01 6.09
N SER A 145 8.33 10.91 6.27
CA SER A 145 7.86 10.44 7.58
C SER A 145 8.96 9.99 8.52
N THR A 146 10.17 9.72 8.00
CA THR A 146 11.33 9.32 8.81
C THR A 146 12.20 10.49 9.24
N LEU A 147 11.92 11.69 8.75
CA LEU A 147 12.71 12.89 9.02
C LEU A 147 12.14 13.67 10.21
N ILE A 148 12.99 14.02 11.18
CA ILE A 148 12.62 14.93 12.26
C ILE A 148 12.46 16.37 11.75
N VAL A 149 13.30 16.74 10.77
CA VAL A 149 13.29 18.05 10.11
C VAL A 149 13.41 17.84 8.60
N ALA A 150 12.50 18.38 7.83
CA ALA A 150 12.42 18.24 6.37
C ALA A 150 12.41 19.60 5.66
N ASN A 151 13.45 20.42 5.91
CA ASN A 151 13.61 21.74 5.27
C ASN A 151 14.19 21.65 3.84
N GLY A 152 14.44 20.43 3.33
CA GLY A 152 14.93 20.17 1.98
C GLY A 152 13.85 20.33 0.92
N THR A 153 14.19 19.94 -0.32
CA THR A 153 13.23 19.98 -1.43
C THR A 153 12.26 18.81 -1.35
N ASP A 154 10.96 19.11 -1.29
CA ASP A 154 9.89 18.13 -1.42
C ASP A 154 9.63 17.85 -2.90
N LEU A 155 9.73 16.57 -3.29
CA LEU A 155 9.54 16.11 -4.67
C LEU A 155 8.10 15.75 -5.00
N LEU A 156 7.17 15.80 -4.03
CA LEU A 156 5.80 15.34 -4.21
C LEU A 156 5.12 15.99 -5.42
N SER A 157 5.22 17.32 -5.55
CA SER A 157 4.61 18.05 -6.66
C SER A 157 5.19 17.66 -8.01
N SER A 158 6.51 17.48 -8.10
CA SER A 158 7.19 17.08 -9.34
C SER A 158 6.79 15.64 -9.75
N VAL A 159 6.73 14.73 -8.77
CA VAL A 159 6.34 13.34 -9.02
C VAL A 159 4.85 13.23 -9.38
N LYS A 160 3.96 13.99 -8.72
CA LYS A 160 2.55 14.10 -9.09
C LYS A 160 2.40 14.54 -10.55
N ALA A 161 3.08 15.61 -10.94
CA ALA A 161 3.06 16.10 -12.32
C ALA A 161 3.53 15.02 -13.32
N LYS A 162 4.60 14.28 -12.98
CA LYS A 162 5.11 13.16 -13.80
C LYS A 162 4.10 12.02 -13.96
N LEU A 163 3.29 11.78 -12.92
CA LEU A 163 2.22 10.77 -12.93
C LEU A 163 0.90 11.27 -13.53
N GLY A 164 0.80 12.56 -13.89
CA GLY A 164 -0.43 13.18 -14.38
C GLY A 164 -1.51 13.36 -13.30
N ILE A 165 -1.11 13.43 -12.02
CA ILE A 165 -2.00 13.64 -10.87
C ILE A 165 -2.10 15.14 -10.59
N GLN A 166 -3.31 15.66 -10.50
CA GLN A 166 -3.60 17.05 -10.14
C GLN A 166 -3.52 17.29 -8.63
#